data_88c538e7d5ebe63c26ce35fc5e41c8f4
#
_entry.id   88c538e7d5ebe63c26ce35fc5e41c8f4
#
_cell.length_a   1.000
_cell.length_b   1.000
_cell.length_c   1.000
_cell.angle_alpha   90.00
_cell.angle_beta   90.00
_cell.angle_gamma   90.00
#
_symmetry.space_group_name_H-M   'P 1'
#
loop_
_entity.id
_entity.type
_entity.pdbx_description
1 polymer ?
#
loop_
_entity_poly.entity_id
_entity_poly.type
_entity_poly.pdbx_seq_one_letter_code
_entity_poly.pdbx_strand_id
1 'polypeptide(L)'
;MLWVVPERFQSNRRSTLMPVTFLHTADWQLGKPFAGIADPQKRALVQQERLAVLDRIAAAAQESGAQFILVAGDLFDSPSATKATVAAACSALGRMAVPVLAIPGNHDHGGPGSIWEQEFFKRECAALAPNFRILLTPEPVELEHVVLFPCPLLRRAESMDPTAWLREEGRFAEVAPDKARVVLAHGSVQGFGGSTDEEESPVGSNRIDLGRLPSGSFDYVALGDWHGTKAIASHAWYSGTPEPDRFPKGEANEPGHILRVTVARGILPEVERLATARLRWQQIEWIFTEDSALDALRQTISEWLGQQAGRDLLRLELSGSLGIAAGVELQQALESWDARLLRLKLTDFTTTAPSSGELAALTQRAGDPLISRVASQLAGVAAGAGEDAVIARLALRDLYALVVAD
;
A
#
# COMPACT_ATOMS: atom_id res chain seq x y z
N MET A 1 1.54 79.97 16.85
CA MET A 1 0.44 78.98 16.72
C MET A 1 0.97 77.75 16.00
N LEU A 2 1.32 76.71 16.78
CA LEU A 2 1.81 75.49 16.28
C LEU A 2 0.63 74.50 16.10
N TRP A 3 0.44 74.01 14.90
CA TRP A 3 -0.56 73.02 14.63
C TRP A 3 0.05 71.63 14.88
N VAL A 4 -0.52 70.85 15.82
CA VAL A 4 -0.21 69.49 16.12
C VAL A 4 -1.07 68.58 15.22
N VAL A 5 -0.44 67.79 14.39
CA VAL A 5 -1.07 66.73 13.56
C VAL A 5 -1.25 65.47 14.43
N PRO A 6 -2.44 64.89 14.53
CA PRO A 6 -2.62 63.68 15.29
C PRO A 6 -2.04 62.47 14.50
N GLU A 7 -1.15 61.73 15.13
CA GLU A 7 -0.69 60.42 14.68
C GLU A 7 -1.88 59.46 14.56
N ARG A 8 -2.13 58.99 13.34
CA ARG A 8 -3.03 57.85 13.13
C ARG A 8 -2.36 56.64 13.70
N PHE A 9 -2.87 56.11 14.80
CA PHE A 9 -2.62 54.74 15.26
C PHE A 9 -3.10 53.78 14.15
N GLN A 10 -2.18 53.28 13.37
CA GLN A 10 -2.38 52.05 12.61
C GLN A 10 -2.42 50.93 13.64
N SER A 11 -3.60 50.44 13.98
CA SER A 11 -3.78 49.21 14.71
C SER A 11 -3.26 48.06 13.83
N ASN A 12 -2.04 47.67 14.08
CA ASN A 12 -1.43 46.49 13.53
C ASN A 12 -2.16 45.30 14.18
N ARG A 13 -3.32 44.90 13.63
CA ARG A 13 -3.95 43.63 13.94
C ARG A 13 -2.96 42.58 13.42
N ARG A 14 -2.04 42.14 14.26
CA ARG A 14 -1.38 40.86 14.07
C ARG A 14 -2.49 39.82 14.05
N SER A 15 -2.93 39.41 12.86
CA SER A 15 -3.71 38.19 12.69
C SER A 15 -2.89 37.10 13.34
N THR A 16 -3.36 36.58 14.46
CA THR A 16 -2.73 35.43 15.12
C THR A 16 -3.02 34.26 14.20
N LEU A 17 -2.03 33.87 13.38
CA LEU A 17 -2.11 32.70 12.54
C LEU A 17 -2.38 31.51 13.46
N MET A 18 -3.54 30.87 13.33
CA MET A 18 -3.92 29.73 14.13
C MET A 18 -3.51 28.47 13.37
N PRO A 19 -2.51 27.71 13.84
CA PRO A 19 -2.14 26.47 13.22
C PRO A 19 -3.27 25.44 13.37
N VAL A 20 -3.46 24.63 12.33
CA VAL A 20 -4.45 23.56 12.27
C VAL A 20 -3.73 22.25 12.09
N THR A 21 -4.02 21.28 12.96
CA THR A 21 -3.49 19.91 12.86
C THR A 21 -4.60 18.99 12.36
N PHE A 22 -4.28 18.16 11.36
CA PHE A 22 -5.19 17.17 10.81
C PHE A 22 -4.42 15.90 10.40
N LEU A 23 -5.14 14.80 10.18
CA LEU A 23 -4.58 13.62 9.55
C LEU A 23 -4.84 13.62 8.06
N HIS A 24 -3.83 13.26 7.27
CA HIS A 24 -3.93 13.02 5.84
C HIS A 24 -3.70 11.52 5.57
N THR A 25 -4.65 10.89 4.92
CA THR A 25 -4.64 9.48 4.52
C THR A 25 -5.28 9.32 3.13
N ALA A 26 -5.07 8.18 2.47
CA ALA A 26 -5.64 7.85 1.16
C ALA A 26 -5.63 6.32 0.96
N ASP A 27 -6.16 5.86 -0.15
CA ASP A 27 -5.98 4.50 -0.68
C ASP A 27 -6.33 3.41 0.35
N TRP A 28 -7.46 3.57 1.02
CA TRP A 28 -7.96 2.58 1.97
C TRP A 28 -8.39 1.31 1.28
N GLN A 29 -8.92 1.41 0.07
CA GLN A 29 -9.37 0.31 -0.79
C GLN A 29 -10.15 -0.77 -0.02
N LEU A 30 -11.14 -0.33 0.78
CA LEU A 30 -12.01 -1.22 1.55
C LEU A 30 -12.77 -2.15 0.62
N GLY A 31 -12.80 -3.43 0.97
CA GLY A 31 -13.42 -4.46 0.14
C GLY A 31 -12.49 -5.08 -0.91
N LYS A 32 -11.19 -4.75 -0.91
CA LYS A 32 -10.20 -5.38 -1.80
C LYS A 32 -10.25 -6.90 -1.66
N PRO A 33 -10.39 -7.64 -2.78
CA PRO A 33 -10.69 -9.08 -2.75
C PRO A 33 -9.51 -9.95 -2.33
N PHE A 34 -8.26 -9.50 -2.53
CA PHE A 34 -7.03 -10.30 -2.30
C PHE A 34 -7.10 -11.70 -2.93
N ALA A 35 -7.60 -11.78 -4.16
CA ALA A 35 -7.83 -13.04 -4.87
C ALA A 35 -6.58 -13.92 -5.01
N GLY A 36 -5.37 -13.31 -4.97
CA GLY A 36 -4.11 -14.03 -4.99
C GLY A 36 -3.78 -14.80 -3.70
N ILE A 37 -4.62 -14.73 -2.65
CA ILE A 37 -4.52 -15.55 -1.44
C ILE A 37 -5.55 -16.66 -1.56
N ALA A 38 -5.08 -17.90 -1.82
CA ALA A 38 -5.96 -19.03 -2.11
C ALA A 38 -6.78 -19.47 -0.88
N ASP A 39 -6.14 -19.50 0.30
CA ASP A 39 -6.79 -19.90 1.55
C ASP A 39 -7.82 -18.85 1.99
N PRO A 40 -9.12 -19.23 2.12
CA PRO A 40 -10.17 -18.28 2.49
C PRO A 40 -10.00 -17.68 3.89
N GLN A 41 -9.44 -18.43 4.85
CA GLN A 41 -9.24 -17.95 6.21
C GLN A 41 -8.11 -16.92 6.26
N LYS A 42 -6.98 -17.20 5.63
CA LYS A 42 -5.85 -16.27 5.48
C LYS A 42 -6.28 -15.00 4.75
N ARG A 43 -7.06 -15.15 3.67
CA ARG A 43 -7.62 -14.02 2.92
C ARG A 43 -8.55 -13.15 3.77
N ALA A 44 -9.43 -13.77 4.57
CA ALA A 44 -10.32 -13.04 5.47
C ALA A 44 -9.55 -12.23 6.53
N LEU A 45 -8.45 -12.77 7.06
CA LEU A 45 -7.58 -12.05 8.00
C LEU A 45 -6.98 -10.78 7.37
N VAL A 46 -6.50 -10.85 6.12
CA VAL A 46 -5.96 -9.68 5.41
C VAL A 46 -7.05 -8.63 5.16
N GLN A 47 -8.26 -9.07 4.79
CA GLN A 47 -9.41 -8.17 4.62
C GLN A 47 -9.85 -7.51 5.93
N GLN A 48 -9.82 -8.25 7.03
CA GLN A 48 -10.14 -7.72 8.36
C GLN A 48 -9.12 -6.68 8.84
N GLU A 49 -7.82 -6.92 8.63
CA GLU A 49 -6.78 -5.93 8.99
C GLU A 49 -6.92 -4.64 8.19
N ARG A 50 -7.34 -4.73 6.91
CA ARG A 50 -7.61 -3.55 6.10
C ARG A 50 -8.77 -2.71 6.62
N LEU A 51 -9.77 -3.32 7.24
CA LEU A 51 -10.84 -2.59 7.93
C LEU A 51 -10.36 -2.09 9.31
N ALA A 52 -9.61 -2.90 10.05
CA ALA A 52 -9.15 -2.57 11.39
C ALA A 52 -8.15 -1.39 11.42
N VAL A 53 -7.51 -1.04 10.29
CA VAL A 53 -6.66 0.15 10.21
C VAL A 53 -7.44 1.44 10.50
N LEU A 54 -8.75 1.48 10.23
CA LEU A 54 -9.60 2.65 10.52
C LEU A 54 -9.69 2.94 12.04
N ASP A 55 -9.67 1.91 12.88
CA ASP A 55 -9.62 2.10 14.34
C ASP A 55 -8.25 2.67 14.78
N ARG A 56 -7.17 2.30 14.10
CA ARG A 56 -5.82 2.87 14.35
C ARG A 56 -5.74 4.33 13.90
N ILE A 57 -6.38 4.66 12.78
CA ILE A 57 -6.50 6.07 12.32
C ILE A 57 -7.31 6.88 13.34
N ALA A 58 -8.41 6.33 13.86
CA ALA A 58 -9.21 6.99 14.89
C ALA A 58 -8.40 7.26 16.18
N ALA A 59 -7.61 6.28 16.64
CA ALA A 59 -6.71 6.44 17.78
C ALA A 59 -5.64 7.51 17.51
N ALA A 60 -4.99 7.46 16.35
CA ALA A 60 -3.98 8.44 15.95
C ALA A 60 -4.57 9.87 15.89
N ALA A 61 -5.82 10.04 15.46
CA ALA A 61 -6.48 11.34 15.46
C ALA A 61 -6.65 11.91 16.88
N GLN A 62 -7.01 11.08 17.84
CA GLN A 62 -7.14 11.49 19.24
C GLN A 62 -5.77 11.82 19.86
N GLU A 63 -4.79 10.96 19.66
CA GLU A 63 -3.43 11.10 20.21
C GLU A 63 -2.71 12.33 19.66
N SER A 64 -2.91 12.64 18.37
CA SER A 64 -2.30 13.80 17.71
C SER A 64 -3.04 15.11 17.92
N GLY A 65 -4.23 15.11 18.52
CA GLY A 65 -5.09 16.28 18.64
C GLY A 65 -5.58 16.79 17.28
N ALA A 66 -5.74 15.91 16.30
CA ALA A 66 -6.21 16.29 14.97
C ALA A 66 -7.64 16.82 15.04
N GLN A 67 -7.88 17.91 14.31
CA GLN A 67 -9.20 18.57 14.27
C GLN A 67 -10.13 17.93 13.24
N PHE A 68 -9.58 17.27 12.23
CA PHE A 68 -10.30 16.52 11.20
C PHE A 68 -9.36 15.51 10.52
N ILE A 69 -9.93 14.65 9.68
CA ILE A 69 -9.20 13.69 8.85
C ILE A 69 -9.52 13.99 7.38
N LEU A 70 -8.49 14.09 6.53
CA LEU A 70 -8.62 14.18 5.08
C LEU A 70 -8.32 12.82 4.45
N VAL A 71 -9.21 12.36 3.57
CA VAL A 71 -9.02 11.14 2.78
C VAL A 71 -8.91 11.52 1.31
N ALA A 72 -7.71 11.40 0.76
CA ALA A 72 -7.39 11.80 -0.60
C ALA A 72 -7.73 10.71 -1.64
N GLY A 73 -8.95 10.17 -1.60
CA GLY A 73 -9.49 9.22 -2.56
C GLY A 73 -9.30 7.75 -2.20
N ASP A 74 -9.96 6.88 -2.97
CA ASP A 74 -9.88 5.42 -2.91
C ASP A 74 -10.21 4.82 -1.54
N LEU A 75 -11.36 5.24 -0.96
CA LEU A 75 -11.88 4.62 0.25
C LEU A 75 -12.30 3.18 -0.02
N PHE A 76 -12.95 2.92 -1.17
CA PHE A 76 -13.36 1.59 -1.60
C PHE A 76 -12.53 1.11 -2.78
N ASP A 77 -12.24 -0.19 -2.82
CA ASP A 77 -11.49 -0.84 -3.91
C ASP A 77 -12.29 -0.87 -5.23
N SER A 78 -13.60 -0.68 -5.17
CA SER A 78 -14.48 -0.74 -6.34
C SER A 78 -15.76 0.05 -6.09
N PRO A 79 -16.35 0.67 -7.16
CA PRO A 79 -17.66 1.30 -7.07
C PRO A 79 -18.79 0.31 -6.74
N SER A 80 -18.54 -0.99 -6.84
CA SER A 80 -19.47 -2.07 -6.51
C SER A 80 -19.18 -2.77 -5.17
N ALA A 81 -18.66 -2.03 -4.19
CA ALA A 81 -18.44 -2.56 -2.85
C ALA A 81 -19.72 -3.18 -2.26
N THR A 82 -19.58 -4.30 -1.56
CA THR A 82 -20.73 -5.01 -0.99
C THR A 82 -21.42 -4.18 0.11
N LYS A 83 -22.71 -4.42 0.34
CA LYS A 83 -23.45 -3.77 1.43
C LYS A 83 -22.79 -4.01 2.80
N ALA A 84 -22.22 -5.19 3.02
CA ALA A 84 -21.49 -5.50 4.24
C ALA A 84 -20.24 -4.64 4.40
N THR A 85 -19.48 -4.46 3.31
CA THR A 85 -18.30 -3.56 3.30
C THR A 85 -18.69 -2.12 3.58
N VAL A 86 -19.76 -1.63 2.95
CA VAL A 86 -20.29 -0.27 3.18
C VAL A 86 -20.71 -0.07 4.63
N ALA A 87 -21.50 -0.98 5.20
CA ALA A 87 -21.95 -0.88 6.58
C ALA A 87 -20.77 -0.92 7.57
N ALA A 88 -19.79 -1.79 7.35
CA ALA A 88 -18.59 -1.87 8.17
C ALA A 88 -17.75 -0.58 8.08
N ALA A 89 -17.59 -0.01 6.88
CA ALA A 89 -16.90 1.26 6.68
C ALA A 89 -17.61 2.41 7.39
N CYS A 90 -18.93 2.56 7.22
CA CYS A 90 -19.71 3.59 7.90
C CYS A 90 -19.63 3.44 9.44
N SER A 91 -19.71 2.21 9.96
CA SER A 91 -19.54 1.96 11.39
C SER A 91 -18.16 2.37 11.90
N ALA A 92 -17.09 2.10 11.14
CA ALA A 92 -15.73 2.49 11.50
C ALA A 92 -15.55 4.01 11.45
N LEU A 93 -16.05 4.67 10.41
CA LEU A 93 -16.04 6.13 10.27
C LEU A 93 -16.75 6.82 11.42
N GLY A 94 -17.90 6.31 11.83
CA GLY A 94 -18.67 6.89 12.94
C GLY A 94 -18.00 6.79 14.32
N ARG A 95 -17.01 5.90 14.47
CA ARG A 95 -16.19 5.84 15.71
C ARG A 95 -15.08 6.91 15.75
N MET A 96 -14.80 7.57 14.64
CA MET A 96 -13.83 8.67 14.62
C MET A 96 -14.42 9.90 15.29
N ALA A 97 -13.73 10.42 16.31
CA ALA A 97 -14.22 11.51 17.16
C ALA A 97 -14.21 12.89 16.46
N VAL A 98 -13.63 12.97 15.25
CA VAL A 98 -13.46 14.19 14.47
C VAL A 98 -14.12 14.08 13.09
N PRO A 99 -14.44 15.20 12.42
CA PRO A 99 -14.93 15.16 11.05
C PRO A 99 -13.98 14.45 10.10
N VAL A 100 -14.52 13.64 9.20
CA VAL A 100 -13.78 13.00 8.11
C VAL A 100 -14.28 13.55 6.78
N LEU A 101 -13.38 14.20 6.05
CA LEU A 101 -13.67 14.78 4.74
C LEU A 101 -12.89 14.01 3.68
N ALA A 102 -13.59 13.52 2.68
CA ALA A 102 -13.00 12.69 1.64
C ALA A 102 -13.36 13.19 0.25
N ILE A 103 -12.50 12.92 -0.72
CA ILE A 103 -12.83 12.96 -2.15
C ILE A 103 -12.88 11.53 -2.69
N PRO A 104 -13.60 11.27 -3.80
CA PRO A 104 -13.46 10.01 -4.53
C PRO A 104 -12.11 9.96 -5.25
N GLY A 105 -11.57 8.74 -5.39
CA GLY A 105 -10.43 8.43 -6.25
C GLY A 105 -10.84 7.78 -7.57
N ASN A 106 -9.95 7.01 -8.19
CA ASN A 106 -10.23 6.31 -9.44
C ASN A 106 -10.97 4.97 -9.23
N HIS A 107 -10.76 4.30 -8.09
CA HIS A 107 -11.45 3.07 -7.74
C HIS A 107 -12.91 3.31 -7.32
N ASP A 108 -13.21 4.41 -6.67
CA ASP A 108 -14.53 4.76 -6.13
C ASP A 108 -15.06 6.09 -6.67
N HIS A 109 -14.78 6.40 -7.94
CA HIS A 109 -15.06 7.68 -8.58
C HIS A 109 -16.48 8.22 -8.33
N GLY A 110 -16.62 9.56 -8.32
CA GLY A 110 -17.82 10.27 -7.89
C GLY A 110 -18.89 10.48 -8.96
N GLY A 111 -18.76 9.86 -10.15
CA GLY A 111 -19.70 10.05 -11.26
C GLY A 111 -21.04 9.32 -11.09
N PRO A 112 -21.94 9.44 -12.09
CA PRO A 112 -23.24 8.80 -12.05
C PRO A 112 -23.16 7.28 -11.83
N GLY A 113 -24.00 6.78 -10.93
CA GLY A 113 -24.03 5.35 -10.54
C GLY A 113 -22.93 4.94 -9.58
N SER A 114 -22.15 5.89 -9.05
CA SER A 114 -21.14 5.62 -8.06
C SER A 114 -21.71 5.09 -6.74
N ILE A 115 -20.83 4.52 -5.90
CA ILE A 115 -21.19 4.07 -4.57
C ILE A 115 -21.78 5.20 -3.71
N TRP A 116 -21.32 6.43 -3.91
CA TRP A 116 -21.72 7.63 -3.19
C TRP A 116 -23.18 8.05 -3.46
N GLU A 117 -23.72 7.68 -4.63
CA GLU A 117 -25.11 7.94 -5.01
C GLU A 117 -26.08 6.85 -4.55
N GLN A 118 -25.59 5.68 -4.15
CA GLN A 118 -26.44 4.56 -3.74
C GLN A 118 -27.24 4.88 -2.49
N GLU A 119 -28.54 4.66 -2.54
CA GLU A 119 -29.44 4.90 -1.41
C GLU A 119 -29.07 4.10 -0.16
N PHE A 120 -28.45 2.91 -0.34
CA PHE A 120 -27.94 2.12 0.76
C PHE A 120 -26.80 2.85 1.46
N PHE A 121 -25.80 3.36 0.72
CA PHE A 121 -24.67 4.12 1.27
C PHE A 121 -25.17 5.37 2.02
N LYS A 122 -26.03 6.17 1.40
CA LYS A 122 -26.57 7.41 2.01
C LYS A 122 -27.27 7.13 3.33
N ARG A 123 -28.08 6.07 3.38
CA ARG A 123 -28.81 5.68 4.60
C ARG A 123 -27.86 5.21 5.70
N GLU A 124 -26.91 4.31 5.38
CA GLU A 124 -25.96 3.79 6.37
C GLU A 124 -25.01 4.90 6.86
N CYS A 125 -24.53 5.76 5.95
CA CYS A 125 -23.69 6.89 6.29
C CYS A 125 -24.43 7.86 7.23
N ALA A 126 -25.67 8.24 6.94
CA ALA A 126 -26.47 9.13 7.77
C ALA A 126 -26.73 8.53 9.17
N ALA A 127 -26.92 7.23 9.27
CA ALA A 127 -27.19 6.55 10.53
C ALA A 127 -25.96 6.30 11.38
N LEU A 128 -24.83 5.92 10.76
CA LEU A 128 -23.64 5.40 11.45
C LEU A 128 -22.45 6.36 11.44
N ALA A 129 -22.34 7.25 10.45
CA ALA A 129 -21.21 8.14 10.27
C ALA A 129 -21.62 9.61 10.00
N PRO A 130 -22.36 10.27 10.91
CA PRO A 130 -22.79 11.66 10.72
C PRO A 130 -21.61 12.65 10.65
N ASN A 131 -20.44 12.23 11.09
CA ASN A 131 -19.17 12.97 11.02
C ASN A 131 -18.45 12.82 9.67
N PHE A 132 -18.93 11.99 8.73
CA PHE A 132 -18.34 11.78 7.42
C PHE A 132 -18.99 12.66 6.34
N ARG A 133 -18.16 13.23 5.47
CA ARG A 133 -18.60 13.98 4.30
C ARG A 133 -17.74 13.66 3.08
N ILE A 134 -18.39 13.19 2.01
CA ILE A 134 -17.77 13.07 0.69
C ILE A 134 -17.92 14.36 -0.09
N LEU A 135 -16.82 14.86 -0.64
CA LEU A 135 -16.75 16.10 -1.41
C LEU A 135 -16.75 15.75 -2.90
N LEU A 136 -17.89 15.91 -3.55
CA LEU A 136 -18.11 15.52 -4.96
C LEU A 136 -18.02 16.69 -5.93
N THR A 137 -17.95 17.93 -5.43
CA THR A 137 -17.89 19.14 -6.24
C THR A 137 -16.54 19.84 -6.06
N PRO A 138 -15.96 20.39 -7.15
CA PRO A 138 -14.73 21.17 -7.09
C PRO A 138 -15.03 22.61 -6.63
N GLU A 139 -15.41 22.76 -5.36
CA GLU A 139 -15.75 24.03 -4.73
C GLU A 139 -15.03 24.16 -3.37
N PRO A 140 -14.60 25.37 -2.97
CA PRO A 140 -13.96 25.56 -1.68
C PRO A 140 -14.89 25.15 -0.52
N VAL A 141 -14.34 24.40 0.44
CA VAL A 141 -15.04 24.02 1.67
C VAL A 141 -14.37 24.73 2.83
N GLU A 142 -15.08 25.67 3.42
CA GLU A 142 -14.57 26.48 4.51
C GLU A 142 -14.82 25.78 5.85
N LEU A 143 -13.74 25.59 6.62
CA LEU A 143 -13.74 25.15 8.01
C LEU A 143 -13.32 26.34 8.91
N GLU A 144 -13.22 26.12 10.20
CA GLU A 144 -12.96 27.20 11.17
C GLU A 144 -11.66 27.97 10.88
N HIS A 145 -10.54 27.25 10.63
CA HIS A 145 -9.21 27.84 10.44
C HIS A 145 -8.53 27.42 9.12
N VAL A 146 -9.20 26.64 8.27
CA VAL A 146 -8.67 26.15 7.00
C VAL A 146 -9.74 26.17 5.94
N VAL A 147 -9.33 26.33 4.69
CA VAL A 147 -10.17 26.13 3.52
C VAL A 147 -9.62 24.97 2.70
N LEU A 148 -10.47 24.01 2.42
CA LEU A 148 -10.16 22.87 1.58
C LEU A 148 -10.55 23.15 0.13
N PHE A 149 -9.72 22.72 -0.80
CA PHE A 149 -9.93 22.81 -2.23
C PHE A 149 -9.96 21.37 -2.80
N PRO A 150 -11.15 20.72 -2.80
CA PRO A 150 -11.31 19.36 -3.26
C PRO A 150 -11.20 19.26 -4.79
N CYS A 151 -10.48 18.25 -5.26
CA CYS A 151 -10.32 17.91 -6.67
C CYS A 151 -10.81 16.47 -6.91
N PRO A 152 -12.13 16.22 -6.82
CA PRO A 152 -12.70 14.87 -6.90
C PRO A 152 -12.55 14.29 -8.30
N LEU A 153 -12.28 12.97 -8.41
CA LEU A 153 -12.39 12.25 -9.66
C LEU A 153 -13.85 11.82 -9.87
N LEU A 154 -14.45 12.28 -10.98
CA LEU A 154 -15.81 11.92 -11.34
C LEU A 154 -15.88 10.72 -12.29
N ARG A 155 -14.73 10.25 -12.77
CA ARG A 155 -14.57 9.06 -13.62
C ARG A 155 -13.33 8.29 -13.19
N ARG A 156 -13.32 7.00 -13.51
CA ARG A 156 -12.15 6.16 -13.25
C ARG A 156 -10.88 6.68 -13.94
N ALA A 157 -11.03 7.21 -15.15
CA ALA A 157 -9.94 7.78 -15.92
C ALA A 157 -10.37 9.17 -16.43
N GLU A 158 -9.75 10.21 -15.88
CA GLU A 158 -9.89 11.59 -16.33
C GLU A 158 -8.71 11.98 -17.20
N SER A 159 -9.01 12.56 -18.38
CA SER A 159 -7.98 13.11 -19.28
C SER A 159 -7.55 14.52 -18.89
N MET A 160 -8.40 15.24 -18.19
CA MET A 160 -8.13 16.58 -17.67
C MET A 160 -7.49 16.49 -16.28
N ASP A 161 -6.56 17.40 -16.00
CA ASP A 161 -5.99 17.56 -14.68
C ASP A 161 -7.10 17.93 -13.68
N PRO A 162 -7.35 17.11 -12.63
CA PRO A 162 -8.42 17.39 -11.66
C PRO A 162 -8.23 18.69 -10.89
N THR A 163 -7.00 19.25 -10.87
CA THR A 163 -6.68 20.52 -10.25
C THR A 163 -6.86 21.73 -11.18
N ALA A 164 -7.31 21.53 -12.44
CA ALA A 164 -7.40 22.59 -13.43
C ALA A 164 -8.29 23.78 -12.99
N TRP A 165 -9.38 23.50 -12.28
CA TRP A 165 -10.32 24.51 -11.78
C TRP A 165 -9.68 25.51 -10.79
N LEU A 166 -8.58 25.13 -10.14
CA LEU A 166 -7.83 26.00 -9.21
C LEU A 166 -7.06 27.13 -9.92
N ARG A 167 -6.97 27.07 -11.25
CA ARG A 167 -6.24 28.05 -12.08
C ARG A 167 -7.14 29.17 -12.60
N GLU A 168 -8.46 29.06 -12.37
CA GLU A 168 -9.40 30.07 -12.78
C GLU A 168 -9.21 31.37 -11.97
N GLU A 169 -9.26 32.53 -12.65
CA GLU A 169 -9.11 33.82 -11.99
C GLU A 169 -10.17 34.02 -10.90
N GLY A 170 -9.77 34.61 -9.79
CA GLY A 170 -10.70 34.96 -8.70
C GLY A 170 -11.02 33.84 -7.73
N ARG A 171 -10.66 32.57 -8.00
CA ARG A 171 -11.01 31.43 -7.13
C ARG A 171 -10.52 31.58 -5.67
N PHE A 172 -9.49 32.38 -5.45
CA PHE A 172 -8.95 32.63 -4.11
C PHE A 172 -9.36 33.99 -3.53
N ALA A 173 -9.94 34.87 -4.32
CA ALA A 173 -10.30 36.20 -3.90
C ALA A 173 -11.46 36.21 -2.91
N GLU A 174 -12.37 35.25 -3.01
CA GLU A 174 -13.58 35.12 -2.18
C GLU A 174 -13.33 34.31 -0.88
N VAL A 175 -12.12 33.78 -0.71
CA VAL A 175 -11.77 32.90 0.41
C VAL A 175 -11.06 33.67 1.49
N ALA A 176 -11.40 33.41 2.76
CA ALA A 176 -10.81 34.08 3.93
C ALA A 176 -9.27 34.13 3.83
N PRO A 177 -8.65 35.31 3.82
CA PRO A 177 -7.24 35.50 3.49
C PRO A 177 -6.28 34.96 4.57
N ASP A 178 -6.75 34.85 5.79
CA ASP A 178 -6.00 34.43 6.98
C ASP A 178 -6.07 32.91 7.27
N LYS A 179 -6.99 32.20 6.61
CA LYS A 179 -7.12 30.74 6.77
C LYS A 179 -6.07 29.97 5.94
N ALA A 180 -5.55 28.91 6.51
CA ALA A 180 -4.70 27.98 5.78
C ALA A 180 -5.47 27.37 4.58
N ARG A 181 -4.77 27.06 3.49
CA ARG A 181 -5.35 26.55 2.24
C ARG A 181 -4.77 25.19 1.88
N VAL A 182 -5.65 24.21 1.83
CA VAL A 182 -5.27 22.81 1.58
C VAL A 182 -5.97 22.31 0.32
N VAL A 183 -5.17 21.87 -0.67
CA VAL A 183 -5.67 21.14 -1.84
C VAL A 183 -5.80 19.68 -1.46
N LEU A 184 -6.89 19.04 -1.86
CA LEU A 184 -7.15 17.61 -1.68
C LEU A 184 -7.37 16.99 -3.07
N ALA A 185 -6.44 16.16 -3.54
CA ALA A 185 -6.46 15.64 -4.91
C ALA A 185 -6.04 14.16 -4.97
N HIS A 186 -6.52 13.46 -6.01
CA HIS A 186 -6.18 12.06 -6.26
C HIS A 186 -5.69 11.91 -7.70
N GLY A 187 -4.51 11.30 -7.87
CA GLY A 187 -3.91 11.07 -9.20
C GLY A 187 -2.39 11.15 -9.18
N SER A 188 -1.79 10.84 -10.33
CA SER A 188 -0.35 10.77 -10.52
C SER A 188 0.25 12.13 -10.84
N VAL A 189 1.20 12.60 -10.05
CA VAL A 189 1.90 13.87 -10.29
C VAL A 189 2.82 13.76 -11.51
N GLN A 190 2.75 14.74 -12.41
CA GLN A 190 3.56 14.78 -13.63
C GLN A 190 5.06 14.80 -13.31
N GLY A 191 5.81 13.94 -13.99
CA GLY A 191 7.25 13.80 -13.77
C GLY A 191 7.60 12.89 -12.58
N PHE A 192 6.60 12.39 -11.89
CA PHE A 192 6.70 11.46 -10.78
C PHE A 192 5.94 10.18 -11.14
N GLY A 193 6.59 9.08 -11.31
CA GLY A 193 5.93 7.83 -11.64
C GLY A 193 6.81 6.96 -12.51
N GLY A 194 7.51 6.05 -11.88
CA GLY A 194 7.99 4.84 -12.51
C GLY A 194 7.02 3.74 -12.14
N SER A 195 6.61 2.95 -13.08
CA SER A 195 5.72 1.80 -12.96
C SER A 195 4.31 2.10 -12.44
N THR A 196 3.49 2.63 -13.30
CA THR A 196 2.06 2.37 -13.29
C THR A 196 1.87 0.85 -13.26
N ASP A 197 1.17 0.33 -12.27
CA ASP A 197 0.54 -0.97 -12.41
C ASP A 197 -0.39 -0.84 -13.62
N GLU A 198 -0.04 -1.49 -14.74
CA GLU A 198 -0.80 -1.46 -16.00
C GLU A 198 -2.27 -1.89 -15.82
N GLU A 199 -2.61 -2.42 -14.63
CA GLU A 199 -3.95 -2.89 -14.28
C GLU A 199 -4.88 -1.79 -13.71
N GLU A 200 -4.38 -0.64 -13.25
CA GLU A 200 -5.20 0.30 -12.46
C GLU A 200 -5.74 1.50 -13.22
N SER A 201 -5.03 2.05 -14.21
CA SER A 201 -5.56 3.14 -15.05
C SER A 201 -4.89 3.22 -16.41
N PRO A 202 -5.60 3.68 -17.45
CA PRO A 202 -4.99 3.91 -18.76
C PRO A 202 -3.82 4.87 -18.66
N VAL A 203 -2.75 4.59 -19.40
CA VAL A 203 -1.55 5.43 -19.42
C VAL A 203 -1.92 6.88 -19.70
N GLY A 204 -1.55 7.77 -18.76
CA GLY A 204 -1.75 9.22 -18.93
C GLY A 204 -3.06 9.80 -18.38
N SER A 205 -3.93 9.00 -17.74
CA SER A 205 -5.12 9.49 -17.03
C SER A 205 -4.80 9.99 -15.62
N ASN A 206 -5.70 10.80 -15.05
CA ASN A 206 -5.64 11.31 -13.68
C ASN A 206 -4.32 12.04 -13.34
N ARG A 207 -3.74 12.75 -14.32
CA ARG A 207 -2.46 13.44 -14.15
C ARG A 207 -2.66 14.80 -13.47
N ILE A 208 -1.84 15.05 -12.46
CA ILE A 208 -1.79 16.30 -11.71
C ILE A 208 -0.49 17.04 -12.06
N ASP A 209 -0.61 18.28 -12.52
CA ASP A 209 0.52 19.18 -12.77
C ASP A 209 0.63 20.22 -11.66
N LEU A 210 1.39 19.86 -10.61
CA LEU A 210 1.62 20.76 -9.46
C LEU A 210 2.34 22.05 -9.87
N GLY A 211 3.15 22.03 -10.93
CA GLY A 211 3.86 23.22 -11.42
C GLY A 211 2.93 24.28 -11.98
N ARG A 212 1.70 23.91 -12.35
CA ARG A 212 0.67 24.84 -12.83
C ARG A 212 -0.24 25.39 -11.74
N LEU A 213 -0.12 24.93 -10.51
CA LEU A 213 -0.85 25.52 -9.39
C LEU A 213 -0.31 26.93 -9.09
N PRO A 214 -1.18 27.91 -8.78
CA PRO A 214 -0.75 29.26 -8.48
C PRO A 214 0.21 29.30 -7.28
N SER A 215 1.42 29.80 -7.51
CA SER A 215 2.47 29.87 -6.49
C SER A 215 2.02 30.66 -5.26
N GLY A 216 2.33 30.15 -4.05
CA GLY A 216 1.98 30.81 -2.78
C GLY A 216 0.48 30.84 -2.45
N SER A 217 -0.36 30.24 -3.29
CA SER A 217 -1.80 30.18 -3.05
C SER A 217 -2.22 29.11 -2.06
N PHE A 218 -1.42 28.06 -1.91
CA PHE A 218 -1.69 26.92 -1.03
C PHE A 218 -0.60 26.73 0.00
N ASP A 219 -0.99 26.18 1.14
CA ASP A 219 -0.09 25.85 2.26
C ASP A 219 0.21 24.36 2.30
N TYR A 220 -0.71 23.52 1.77
CA TYR A 220 -0.51 22.07 1.68
C TYR A 220 -1.29 21.45 0.50
N VAL A 221 -0.73 20.39 -0.09
CA VAL A 221 -1.39 19.56 -1.11
C VAL A 221 -1.40 18.13 -0.63
N ALA A 222 -2.58 17.64 -0.28
CA ALA A 222 -2.84 16.26 0.13
C ALA A 222 -3.15 15.41 -1.10
N LEU A 223 -2.30 14.41 -1.38
CA LEU A 223 -2.37 13.55 -2.56
C LEU A 223 -2.69 12.08 -2.19
N GLY A 224 -3.51 11.42 -3.00
CA GLY A 224 -3.71 9.98 -3.05
C GLY A 224 -3.42 9.42 -4.45
N ASP A 225 -3.47 8.10 -4.64
CA ASP A 225 -3.14 7.29 -5.83
C ASP A 225 -1.81 6.52 -5.71
N TRP A 226 -0.81 7.09 -5.09
CA TRP A 226 0.45 6.43 -4.81
C TRP A 226 0.41 5.75 -3.44
N HIS A 227 0.58 4.41 -3.41
CA HIS A 227 0.41 3.62 -2.19
C HIS A 227 1.56 3.74 -1.17
N GLY A 228 2.72 4.29 -1.56
CA GLY A 228 3.81 4.59 -0.65
C GLY A 228 3.75 6.02 -0.12
N THR A 229 4.15 6.24 1.13
CA THR A 229 4.27 7.58 1.69
C THR A 229 5.43 8.32 1.04
N LYS A 230 5.18 9.51 0.45
CA LYS A 230 6.19 10.22 -0.30
C LYS A 230 6.01 11.73 -0.34
N ALA A 231 7.10 12.47 -0.05
CA ALA A 231 7.17 13.89 -0.31
C ALA A 231 7.43 14.15 -1.80
N ILE A 232 6.57 14.95 -2.43
CA ILE A 232 6.75 15.44 -3.81
C ILE A 232 7.39 16.82 -3.77
N ALA A 233 6.98 17.63 -2.80
CA ALA A 233 7.56 18.94 -2.49
C ALA A 233 7.45 19.16 -0.98
N SER A 234 8.04 20.23 -0.46
CA SER A 234 7.96 20.56 0.97
C SER A 234 6.53 20.71 1.49
N HIS A 235 5.58 21.04 0.61
CA HIS A 235 4.16 21.25 0.91
C HIS A 235 3.21 20.30 0.18
N ALA A 236 3.72 19.28 -0.54
CA ALA A 236 2.91 18.33 -1.31
C ALA A 236 3.35 16.90 -1.03
N TRP A 237 2.42 16.05 -0.58
CA TRP A 237 2.71 14.70 -0.13
C TRP A 237 1.65 13.70 -0.57
N TYR A 238 2.11 12.51 -0.94
CA TYR A 238 1.29 11.30 -0.89
C TYR A 238 1.33 10.72 0.51
N SER A 239 0.17 10.42 1.08
CA SER A 239 0.11 9.73 2.38
C SER A 239 0.45 8.25 2.25
N GLY A 240 0.16 7.67 1.11
CA GLY A 240 0.19 6.24 0.90
C GLY A 240 -1.02 5.51 1.50
N THR A 241 -1.09 4.20 1.27
CA THR A 241 -2.10 3.34 1.90
C THR A 241 -1.76 3.09 3.37
N PRO A 242 -2.71 3.21 4.30
CA PRO A 242 -2.44 3.05 5.74
C PRO A 242 -2.20 1.59 6.17
N GLU A 243 -2.59 0.63 5.36
CA GLU A 243 -2.28 -0.79 5.52
C GLU A 243 -1.79 -1.32 4.16
N PRO A 244 -0.61 -1.93 4.06
CA PRO A 244 -0.09 -2.44 2.80
C PRO A 244 -1.04 -3.44 2.14
N ASP A 245 -1.13 -3.39 0.82
CA ASP A 245 -2.05 -4.20 0.02
C ASP A 245 -1.37 -5.03 -1.07
N ARG A 246 -0.08 -4.83 -1.23
CA ARG A 246 0.77 -5.49 -2.24
C ARG A 246 2.21 -5.59 -1.78
N PHE A 247 3.00 -6.45 -2.45
CA PHE A 247 4.45 -6.48 -2.25
C PHE A 247 5.08 -5.17 -2.76
N PRO A 248 6.09 -4.63 -2.05
CA PRO A 248 6.79 -3.43 -2.46
C PRO A 248 7.29 -3.55 -3.90
N LYS A 249 7.14 -2.49 -4.70
CA LYS A 249 7.74 -2.37 -6.03
C LYS A 249 8.74 -1.21 -6.01
N GLY A 250 9.99 -1.54 -6.25
CA GLY A 250 11.08 -0.56 -6.29
C GLY A 250 11.51 -0.03 -4.92
N GLU A 251 12.55 0.78 -4.93
CA GLU A 251 13.07 1.46 -3.75
C GLU A 251 12.18 2.63 -3.33
N ALA A 252 12.16 2.93 -2.04
CA ALA A 252 11.44 4.06 -1.45
C ALA A 252 9.89 4.05 -1.57
N ASN A 253 9.28 2.87 -1.73
CA ASN A 253 7.83 2.71 -1.59
C ASN A 253 7.52 2.21 -0.18
N GLU A 254 7.19 3.11 0.74
CA GLU A 254 6.94 2.83 2.16
C GLU A 254 5.44 2.96 2.49
N PRO A 255 4.61 1.95 2.19
CA PRO A 255 3.20 1.94 2.60
C PRO A 255 3.07 1.70 4.11
N GLY A 256 1.86 1.87 4.63
CA GLY A 256 1.57 1.55 6.02
C GLY A 256 1.67 2.72 6.98
N HIS A 257 1.54 3.94 6.45
CA HIS A 257 1.56 5.17 7.21
C HIS A 257 0.34 6.05 6.89
N ILE A 258 0.08 6.98 7.78
CA ILE A 258 -0.71 8.18 7.56
C ILE A 258 0.15 9.38 7.92
N LEU A 259 -0.27 10.58 7.55
CA LEU A 259 0.46 11.81 7.87
C LEU A 259 -0.28 12.65 8.90
N ARG A 260 0.40 13.05 9.97
CA ARG A 260 0.00 14.16 10.81
C ARG A 260 0.53 15.44 10.18
N VAL A 261 -0.35 16.37 9.88
CA VAL A 261 -0.01 17.61 9.18
C VAL A 261 -0.47 18.79 10.02
N THR A 262 0.44 19.72 10.27
CA THR A 262 0.13 21.00 10.91
C THR A 262 0.39 22.12 9.91
N VAL A 263 -0.64 22.90 9.59
CA VAL A 263 -0.57 24.00 8.61
C VAL A 263 -0.98 25.34 9.24
N ALA A 264 -0.37 26.40 8.76
CA ALA A 264 -0.83 27.76 8.99
C ALA A 264 -0.64 28.57 7.70
N ARG A 265 -1.45 29.62 7.49
CA ARG A 265 -1.40 30.41 6.26
C ARG A 265 -0.03 31.04 6.02
N GLY A 266 0.59 30.72 4.86
CA GLY A 266 1.88 31.26 4.45
C GLY A 266 3.09 30.68 5.20
N ILE A 267 2.91 29.59 5.95
CA ILE A 267 3.98 28.89 6.69
C ILE A 267 4.14 27.49 6.10
N LEU A 268 5.40 27.02 6.00
CA LEU A 268 5.67 25.65 5.58
C LEU A 268 5.01 24.66 6.55
N PRO A 269 4.32 23.64 6.03
CA PRO A 269 3.65 22.65 6.87
C PRO A 269 4.66 21.78 7.63
N GLU A 270 4.29 21.42 8.85
CA GLU A 270 4.96 20.33 9.56
C GLU A 270 4.26 19.02 9.22
N VAL A 271 5.04 18.03 8.74
CA VAL A 271 4.52 16.73 8.31
C VAL A 271 5.25 15.62 9.05
N GLU A 272 4.50 14.79 9.77
CA GLU A 272 5.00 13.64 10.50
C GLU A 272 4.34 12.35 9.99
N ARG A 273 5.13 11.30 9.79
CA ARG A 273 4.65 9.97 9.40
C ARG A 273 4.25 9.19 10.65
N LEU A 274 3.02 8.70 10.68
CA LEU A 274 2.51 7.85 11.74
C LEU A 274 2.30 6.44 11.19
N ALA A 275 2.99 5.45 11.75
CA ALA A 275 2.87 4.06 11.33
C ALA A 275 1.51 3.48 11.74
N THR A 276 0.81 2.88 10.79
CA THR A 276 -0.51 2.27 10.99
C THR A 276 -0.57 0.80 10.57
N ALA A 277 0.38 0.34 9.77
CA ALA A 277 0.41 -1.04 9.27
C ALA A 277 0.59 -2.06 10.39
N ARG A 278 -0.07 -3.20 10.23
CA ARG A 278 0.15 -4.41 11.04
C ARG A 278 0.64 -5.59 10.23
N LEU A 279 0.23 -5.68 8.97
CA LEU A 279 0.71 -6.72 8.07
C LEU A 279 2.08 -6.33 7.52
N ARG A 280 2.95 -7.33 7.40
CA ARG A 280 4.28 -7.15 6.85
C ARG A 280 4.36 -7.85 5.50
N TRP A 281 4.64 -7.09 4.47
CA TRP A 281 4.83 -7.57 3.10
C TRP A 281 6.31 -7.51 2.78
N GLN A 282 6.96 -8.68 2.67
CA GLN A 282 8.39 -8.81 2.44
C GLN A 282 8.67 -9.45 1.09
N GLN A 283 9.74 -9.00 0.44
CA GLN A 283 10.29 -9.61 -0.77
C GLN A 283 11.73 -10.02 -0.49
N ILE A 284 12.07 -11.26 -0.83
CA ILE A 284 13.40 -11.84 -0.70
C ILE A 284 13.76 -12.49 -2.03
N GLU A 285 14.91 -12.13 -2.57
CA GLU A 285 15.56 -12.79 -3.68
C GLU A 285 16.76 -13.55 -3.11
N TRP A 286 16.87 -14.86 -3.44
CA TRP A 286 17.91 -15.71 -2.90
C TRP A 286 18.54 -16.57 -3.98
N ILE A 287 19.88 -16.63 -3.97
CA ILE A 287 20.66 -17.41 -4.93
C ILE A 287 21.43 -18.48 -4.17
N PHE A 288 21.16 -19.74 -4.49
CA PHE A 288 21.89 -20.88 -3.95
C PHE A 288 23.17 -21.12 -4.74
N THR A 289 24.31 -20.87 -4.10
CA THR A 289 25.65 -21.17 -4.65
C THR A 289 26.21 -22.47 -4.11
N GLU A 290 25.68 -22.93 -2.99
CA GLU A 290 26.04 -24.16 -2.28
C GLU A 290 24.91 -24.56 -1.32
N ASP A 291 24.91 -25.82 -0.83
CA ASP A 291 23.83 -26.32 0.03
C ASP A 291 23.74 -25.60 1.38
N SER A 292 24.86 -25.13 1.94
CA SER A 292 24.89 -24.35 3.18
C SER A 292 24.14 -23.02 3.10
N ALA A 293 23.89 -22.49 1.90
CA ALA A 293 23.09 -21.30 1.69
C ALA A 293 21.61 -21.49 2.09
N LEU A 294 21.13 -22.75 2.19
CA LEU A 294 19.79 -23.06 2.69
C LEU A 294 19.64 -22.73 4.18
N ASP A 295 20.64 -23.01 4.99
CA ASP A 295 20.60 -22.68 6.42
C ASP A 295 20.60 -21.17 6.64
N ALA A 296 21.35 -20.42 5.83
CA ALA A 296 21.35 -18.96 5.88
C ALA A 296 19.97 -18.39 5.48
N LEU A 297 19.31 -18.94 4.46
CA LEU A 297 17.94 -18.56 4.09
C LEU A 297 16.94 -18.85 5.23
N ARG A 298 17.04 -20.06 5.83
CA ARG A 298 16.20 -20.47 6.97
C ARG A 298 16.37 -19.51 8.14
N GLN A 299 17.59 -19.14 8.46
CA GLN A 299 17.90 -18.20 9.54
C GLN A 299 17.27 -16.82 9.21
N THR A 300 17.50 -16.28 8.03
CA THR A 300 16.95 -14.98 7.59
C THR A 300 15.44 -14.95 7.71
N ILE A 301 14.74 -15.96 7.19
CA ILE A 301 13.28 -16.03 7.26
C ILE A 301 12.81 -16.23 8.71
N SER A 302 13.50 -17.04 9.51
CA SER A 302 13.14 -17.28 10.91
C SER A 302 13.28 -16.02 11.77
N GLU A 303 14.34 -15.24 11.59
CA GLU A 303 14.54 -13.96 12.24
C GLU A 303 13.44 -12.97 11.90
N TRP A 304 13.05 -12.91 10.64
CA TRP A 304 11.99 -12.03 10.18
C TRP A 304 10.59 -12.47 10.66
N LEU A 305 10.23 -13.75 10.53
CA LEU A 305 8.93 -14.28 10.97
C LEU A 305 8.76 -14.22 12.49
N GLY A 306 9.84 -14.42 13.24
CA GLY A 306 9.79 -14.55 14.69
C GLY A 306 8.83 -15.66 15.14
N GLN A 307 8.21 -15.47 16.31
CA GLN A 307 7.25 -16.44 16.87
C GLN A 307 5.78 -16.17 16.46
N GLN A 308 5.52 -15.09 15.73
CA GLN A 308 4.16 -14.68 15.37
C GLN A 308 3.78 -15.18 13.98
N ALA A 309 2.91 -16.19 13.92
CA ALA A 309 2.23 -16.59 12.68
C ALA A 309 1.06 -15.63 12.36
N GLY A 310 0.72 -15.50 11.08
CA GLY A 310 -0.54 -14.87 10.67
C GLY A 310 -0.50 -13.34 10.52
N ARG A 311 0.70 -12.74 10.33
CA ARG A 311 0.85 -11.31 10.01
C ARG A 311 1.70 -11.04 8.78
N ASP A 312 2.32 -12.08 8.23
CA ASP A 312 3.39 -11.93 7.26
C ASP A 312 2.99 -12.47 5.91
N LEU A 313 3.35 -11.74 4.86
CA LEU A 313 3.22 -12.13 3.48
C LEU A 313 4.61 -12.04 2.84
N LEU A 314 5.06 -13.12 2.20
CA LEU A 314 6.40 -13.22 1.61
C LEU A 314 6.31 -13.48 0.11
N ARG A 315 7.01 -12.68 -0.67
CA ARG A 315 7.40 -13.00 -2.04
C ARG A 315 8.84 -13.51 -1.99
N LEU A 316 9.02 -14.75 -2.42
CA LEU A 316 10.31 -15.44 -2.41
C LEU A 316 10.67 -15.82 -3.84
N GLU A 317 11.79 -15.29 -4.33
CA GLU A 317 12.38 -15.67 -5.62
C GLU A 317 13.67 -16.43 -5.36
N LEU A 318 13.71 -17.70 -5.80
CA LEU A 318 14.82 -18.61 -5.62
C LEU A 318 15.50 -18.90 -6.94
N SER A 319 16.83 -18.96 -6.94
CA SER A 319 17.63 -19.36 -8.11
C SER A 319 18.92 -20.05 -7.68
N GLY A 320 19.68 -20.54 -8.65
CA GLY A 320 20.93 -21.28 -8.40
C GLY A 320 20.71 -22.78 -8.35
N SER A 321 21.56 -23.52 -7.63
CA SER A 321 21.48 -24.97 -7.56
C SER A 321 21.71 -25.50 -6.16
N LEU A 322 21.02 -26.60 -5.84
CA LEU A 322 21.11 -27.34 -4.58
C LEU A 322 21.34 -28.83 -4.86
N GLY A 323 22.01 -29.52 -3.94
CA GLY A 323 22.06 -30.95 -3.90
C GLY A 323 20.67 -31.58 -3.70
N ILE A 324 20.57 -32.89 -3.86
CA ILE A 324 19.29 -33.60 -3.73
C ILE A 324 18.74 -33.48 -2.31
N ALA A 325 19.58 -33.72 -1.29
CA ALA A 325 19.18 -33.61 0.11
C ALA A 325 18.73 -32.19 0.48
N ALA A 326 19.52 -31.17 0.14
CA ALA A 326 19.17 -29.77 0.39
C ALA A 326 17.90 -29.34 -0.36
N GLY A 327 17.65 -29.90 -1.55
CA GLY A 327 16.39 -29.66 -2.29
C GLY A 327 15.16 -30.21 -1.56
N VAL A 328 15.27 -31.44 -0.97
CA VAL A 328 14.20 -32.00 -0.11
C VAL A 328 13.96 -31.15 1.12
N GLU A 329 15.03 -30.70 1.77
CA GLU A 329 14.93 -29.82 2.95
C GLU A 329 14.35 -28.45 2.63
N LEU A 330 14.66 -27.89 1.44
CA LEU A 330 14.05 -26.65 0.96
C LEU A 330 12.54 -26.83 0.80
N GLN A 331 12.09 -27.94 0.20
CA GLN A 331 10.67 -28.21 0.02
C GLN A 331 9.92 -28.27 1.36
N GLN A 332 10.49 -28.97 2.36
CA GLN A 332 9.92 -29.02 3.71
C GLN A 332 9.87 -27.63 4.37
N ALA A 333 10.90 -26.82 4.18
CA ALA A 333 10.92 -25.45 4.68
C ALA A 333 9.83 -24.58 4.02
N LEU A 334 9.67 -24.68 2.69
CA LEU A 334 8.63 -23.98 1.94
C LEU A 334 7.22 -24.35 2.43
N GLU A 335 6.94 -25.63 2.66
CA GLU A 335 5.67 -26.09 3.22
C GLU A 335 5.40 -25.51 4.62
N SER A 336 6.44 -25.50 5.48
CA SER A 336 6.33 -24.92 6.82
C SER A 336 6.10 -23.40 6.77
N TRP A 337 6.79 -22.70 5.89
CA TRP A 337 6.60 -21.24 5.72
C TRP A 337 5.24 -20.91 5.14
N ASP A 338 4.78 -21.66 4.12
CA ASP A 338 3.44 -21.45 3.57
C ASP A 338 2.34 -21.66 4.62
N ALA A 339 2.49 -22.67 5.49
CA ALA A 339 1.55 -22.90 6.57
C ALA A 339 1.48 -21.73 7.58
N ARG A 340 2.62 -21.08 7.87
CA ARG A 340 2.75 -19.98 8.87
C ARG A 340 2.43 -18.60 8.31
N LEU A 341 2.72 -18.35 7.04
CA LEU A 341 2.51 -17.08 6.35
C LEU A 341 1.03 -16.93 5.96
N LEU A 342 0.55 -15.70 5.91
CA LEU A 342 -0.73 -15.38 5.26
C LEU A 342 -0.67 -15.62 3.76
N ARG A 343 0.51 -15.43 3.16
CA ARG A 343 0.76 -15.71 1.75
C ARG A 343 2.24 -15.97 1.54
N LEU A 344 2.55 -17.08 0.88
CA LEU A 344 3.84 -17.32 0.22
C LEU A 344 3.64 -17.21 -1.30
N LYS A 345 4.26 -16.19 -1.92
CA LYS A 345 4.33 -16.07 -3.39
C LYS A 345 5.71 -16.54 -3.82
N LEU A 346 5.81 -17.81 -4.21
CA LEU A 346 7.05 -18.42 -4.62
C LEU A 346 7.25 -18.29 -6.13
N THR A 347 8.47 -17.90 -6.53
CA THR A 347 9.03 -18.06 -7.87
C THR A 347 10.32 -18.85 -7.72
N ASP A 348 10.35 -20.10 -8.23
CA ASP A 348 11.46 -21.01 -8.03
C ASP A 348 12.11 -21.36 -9.37
N PHE A 349 13.35 -20.90 -9.54
CA PHE A 349 14.24 -21.22 -10.67
C PHE A 349 15.42 -22.08 -10.23
N THR A 350 15.35 -22.74 -9.06
CA THR A 350 16.43 -23.60 -8.59
C THR A 350 16.56 -24.84 -9.47
N THR A 351 17.79 -25.32 -9.58
CA THR A 351 18.10 -26.57 -10.27
C THR A 351 18.71 -27.58 -9.31
N THR A 352 18.44 -28.85 -9.54
CA THR A 352 19.07 -29.92 -8.74
C THR A 352 20.42 -30.28 -9.36
N ALA A 353 21.49 -30.14 -8.58
CA ALA A 353 22.84 -30.55 -8.93
C ALA A 353 23.33 -31.60 -7.91
N PRO A 354 23.08 -32.90 -8.12
CA PRO A 354 23.45 -33.94 -7.16
C PRO A 354 24.95 -33.93 -6.88
N SER A 355 25.33 -33.93 -5.60
CA SER A 355 26.73 -34.11 -5.21
C SER A 355 27.24 -35.49 -5.55
N SER A 356 28.56 -35.62 -5.66
CA SER A 356 29.20 -36.95 -5.92
C SER A 356 28.89 -37.94 -4.80
N GLY A 357 28.75 -37.50 -3.57
CA GLY A 357 28.37 -38.33 -2.43
C GLY A 357 26.94 -38.87 -2.51
N GLU A 358 25.98 -37.99 -2.90
CA GLU A 358 24.58 -38.40 -3.07
C GLU A 358 24.40 -39.37 -4.23
N LEU A 359 25.08 -39.13 -5.35
CA LEU A 359 25.07 -40.07 -6.46
C LEU A 359 25.69 -41.43 -6.07
N ALA A 360 26.79 -41.45 -5.30
CA ALA A 360 27.39 -42.66 -4.80
C ALA A 360 26.45 -43.41 -3.83
N ALA A 361 25.77 -42.70 -2.94
CA ALA A 361 24.80 -43.29 -2.00
C ALA A 361 23.62 -43.98 -2.70
N LEU A 362 23.22 -43.48 -3.85
CA LEU A 362 22.17 -44.12 -4.67
C LEU A 362 22.72 -45.23 -5.59
N THR A 363 23.84 -44.97 -6.27
CA THR A 363 24.33 -45.83 -7.34
C THR A 363 25.19 -47.02 -6.83
N GLN A 364 25.74 -46.94 -5.60
CA GLN A 364 26.60 -47.94 -5.00
C GLN A 364 25.94 -48.72 -3.85
N ARG A 365 24.61 -48.83 -3.83
CA ARG A 365 23.85 -49.57 -2.79
C ARG A 365 23.99 -51.07 -3.01
N ALA A 366 24.90 -51.70 -2.27
CA ALA A 366 25.11 -53.14 -2.34
C ALA A 366 23.89 -53.96 -1.90
N GLY A 367 23.07 -53.45 -0.98
CA GLY A 367 21.87 -54.12 -0.47
C GLY A 367 20.64 -54.03 -1.39
N ASP A 368 20.67 -53.16 -2.40
CA ASP A 368 19.53 -52.95 -3.32
C ASP A 368 20.01 -52.69 -4.76
N PRO A 369 20.33 -53.79 -5.49
CA PRO A 369 20.84 -53.69 -6.87
C PRO A 369 19.87 -53.04 -7.87
N LEU A 370 18.55 -53.10 -7.60
CA LEU A 370 17.55 -52.52 -8.47
C LEU A 370 17.61 -50.98 -8.38
N ILE A 371 17.62 -50.44 -7.16
CA ILE A 371 17.74 -49.01 -6.92
C ILE A 371 19.04 -48.47 -7.50
N SER A 372 20.18 -49.14 -7.26
CA SER A 372 21.48 -48.77 -7.83
C SER A 372 21.45 -48.69 -9.36
N ARG A 373 20.80 -49.62 -10.02
CA ARG A 373 20.69 -49.65 -11.48
C ARG A 373 19.81 -48.52 -12.02
N VAL A 374 18.65 -48.28 -11.39
CA VAL A 374 17.74 -47.21 -11.76
C VAL A 374 18.42 -45.85 -11.55
N ALA A 375 19.07 -45.64 -10.39
CA ALA A 375 19.80 -44.43 -10.07
C ALA A 375 20.93 -44.15 -11.08
N SER A 376 21.68 -45.20 -11.48
CA SER A 376 22.76 -45.06 -12.48
C SER A 376 22.22 -44.65 -13.85
N GLN A 377 21.08 -45.19 -14.27
CA GLN A 377 20.44 -44.83 -15.53
C GLN A 377 19.94 -43.37 -15.48
N LEU A 378 19.25 -42.99 -14.40
CA LEU A 378 18.79 -41.60 -14.21
C LEU A 378 19.96 -40.62 -14.15
N ALA A 379 21.06 -40.92 -13.47
CA ALA A 379 22.26 -40.10 -13.40
C ALA A 379 22.88 -39.86 -14.78
N GLY A 380 22.91 -40.91 -15.64
CA GLY A 380 23.35 -40.76 -17.02
C GLY A 380 22.51 -39.81 -17.86
N VAL A 381 21.19 -39.85 -17.71
CA VAL A 381 20.26 -38.91 -18.38
C VAL A 381 20.35 -37.50 -17.77
N ALA A 382 20.45 -37.42 -16.45
CA ALA A 382 20.52 -36.13 -15.69
C ALA A 382 21.77 -35.29 -16.03
N ALA A 383 22.86 -35.95 -16.45
CA ALA A 383 24.08 -35.29 -16.91
C ALA A 383 23.92 -34.58 -18.28
N GLY A 384 22.88 -34.91 -19.03
CA GLY A 384 22.54 -34.27 -20.29
C GLY A 384 21.90 -32.92 -20.18
N ALA A 385 21.37 -32.43 -21.31
CA ALA A 385 20.60 -31.19 -21.40
C ALA A 385 19.18 -31.49 -21.95
N GLY A 386 18.25 -30.56 -21.72
CA GLY A 386 16.88 -30.63 -22.19
C GLY A 386 15.90 -31.20 -21.17
N GLU A 387 14.66 -31.44 -21.61
CA GLU A 387 13.52 -31.79 -20.74
C GLU A 387 13.73 -33.12 -20.01
N ASP A 388 14.24 -34.13 -20.72
CA ASP A 388 14.53 -35.45 -20.12
C ASP A 388 15.57 -35.39 -19.01
N ALA A 389 16.57 -34.51 -19.13
CA ALA A 389 17.55 -34.30 -18.07
C ALA A 389 16.96 -33.63 -16.83
N VAL A 390 16.00 -32.69 -17.01
CA VAL A 390 15.26 -32.11 -15.90
C VAL A 390 14.41 -33.14 -15.19
N ILE A 391 13.66 -33.94 -15.95
CA ILE A 391 12.84 -35.04 -15.41
C ILE A 391 13.71 -36.04 -14.65
N ALA A 392 14.87 -36.43 -15.19
CA ALA A 392 15.78 -37.36 -14.54
C ALA A 392 16.34 -36.81 -13.22
N ARG A 393 16.66 -35.49 -13.14
CA ARG A 393 17.10 -34.86 -11.89
C ARG A 393 16.01 -34.87 -10.84
N LEU A 394 14.75 -34.57 -11.21
CA LEU A 394 13.60 -34.67 -10.31
C LEU A 394 13.37 -36.10 -9.82
N ALA A 395 13.45 -37.09 -10.72
CA ALA A 395 13.31 -38.50 -10.37
C ALA A 395 14.44 -38.98 -9.43
N LEU A 396 15.68 -38.52 -9.61
CA LEU A 396 16.78 -38.81 -8.69
C LEU A 396 16.53 -38.21 -7.30
N ARG A 397 16.00 -36.98 -7.23
CA ARG A 397 15.61 -36.33 -5.97
C ARG A 397 14.56 -37.16 -5.23
N ASP A 398 13.50 -37.57 -5.92
CA ASP A 398 12.41 -38.32 -5.32
C ASP A 398 12.89 -39.72 -4.89
N LEU A 399 13.74 -40.37 -5.69
CA LEU A 399 14.36 -41.62 -5.33
C LEU A 399 15.25 -41.52 -4.09
N TYR A 400 16.05 -40.42 -3.98
CA TYR A 400 16.89 -40.15 -2.82
C TYR A 400 16.06 -39.97 -1.54
N ALA A 401 15.00 -39.15 -1.63
CA ALA A 401 14.09 -38.94 -0.52
C ALA A 401 13.43 -40.22 0.00
N LEU A 402 13.06 -41.15 -0.92
CA LEU A 402 12.44 -42.43 -0.55
C LEU A 402 13.41 -43.47 0.04
N VAL A 403 14.70 -43.35 -0.25
CA VAL A 403 15.64 -44.43 -0.02
C VAL A 403 16.74 -44.10 0.99
N VAL A 404 17.04 -42.82 1.20
CA VAL A 404 18.18 -42.35 2.02
C VAL A 404 17.73 -41.46 3.19
N ALA A 405 16.51 -40.89 3.13
CA ALA A 405 15.98 -39.99 4.15
C ALA A 405 15.39 -40.71 5.39
N ASP A 406 15.48 -42.04 5.48
CA ASP A 406 15.24 -42.82 6.69
C ASP A 406 16.60 -42.93 7.44
#